data_7a1770bf0431b47848f29563a302929a
#
_entry.id   7a1770bf0431b47848f29563a302929a
#
_cell.length_a   1.000
_cell.length_b   1.000
_cell.length_c   1.000
_cell.angle_alpha   90.00
_cell.angle_beta   90.00
_cell.angle_gamma   90.00
#
_symmetry.space_group_name_H-M   'P 1'
#
loop_
_entity.id
_entity.type
_entity.pdbx_description
1 polymer ?
#
loop_
_entity_poly.entity_id
_entity_poly.type
_entity_poly.pdbx_seq_one_letter_code
_entity_poly.pdbx_strand_id
1 'polypeptide(L)'
;MRTIAAALLMTLFSPALVRADTATVPCRVKAELVRLAHPLPRVAHKLAAGQPLTIVAIGSSSTAGAGASKPELNYPNRLRAELAASFPRQKITVINRGVNGEEIGDMLRRFDSAVIAEKPDLVLWQLGTNSVLRDHPFDGRGASIREGLDRIKRAGADVVLIDPQFAPKVIAKPDAEKMVRLIGVTAKAENVDLFQRYEVMRNWRDADKIAFETFVSADGLHMNDWSYSCLAKSLAAAIVEAVTRPVTSASISIPVYDPF
;
A
#
# COMPACT_ATOMS: atom_id res chain seq x y z
N MET A 1 63.44 4.82 -62.31
CA MET A 1 62.33 4.01 -61.73
C MET A 1 61.98 4.62 -60.43
N ARG A 2 60.85 5.30 -60.33
CA ARG A 2 60.32 5.91 -59.06
C ARG A 2 59.15 5.11 -58.60
N THR A 3 59.26 4.41 -57.45
CA THR A 3 58.22 3.66 -56.80
C THR A 3 57.37 4.60 -55.95
N ILE A 4 56.07 4.72 -56.26
CA ILE A 4 55.09 5.46 -55.47
C ILE A 4 54.49 4.50 -54.46
N ALA A 5 54.67 4.74 -53.17
CA ALA A 5 54.00 4.02 -52.10
C ALA A 5 52.64 4.67 -51.78
N ALA A 6 51.59 3.93 -52.02
CA ALA A 6 50.22 4.37 -51.62
C ALA A 6 49.97 3.99 -50.16
N ALA A 7 49.78 5.00 -49.34
CA ALA A 7 49.36 4.83 -47.95
C ALA A 7 47.81 4.68 -47.86
N LEU A 8 47.38 3.50 -47.40
CA LEU A 8 45.95 3.17 -47.18
C LEU A 8 45.52 3.71 -45.79
N LEU A 9 44.69 4.76 -45.75
CA LEU A 9 44.14 5.31 -44.52
C LEU A 9 42.93 4.45 -44.11
N MET A 10 43.09 3.59 -43.09
CA MET A 10 41.97 2.86 -42.44
C MET A 10 41.29 3.80 -41.45
N THR A 11 40.10 4.28 -41.78
CA THR A 11 39.20 4.96 -40.85
C THR A 11 38.52 3.97 -39.92
N LEU A 12 38.89 3.98 -38.64
CA LEU A 12 38.24 3.19 -37.60
C LEU A 12 36.90 3.84 -37.27
N PHE A 13 35.81 3.23 -37.73
CA PHE A 13 34.45 3.57 -37.26
C PHE A 13 34.24 2.93 -35.89
N SER A 14 34.29 3.70 -34.82
CA SER A 14 33.83 3.27 -33.49
C SER A 14 32.30 3.34 -33.45
N PRO A 15 31.59 2.22 -33.19
CA PRO A 15 30.16 2.31 -32.96
C PRO A 15 29.91 3.02 -31.63
N ALA A 16 29.24 4.17 -31.69
CA ALA A 16 28.70 4.82 -30.51
C ALA A 16 27.63 3.91 -29.88
N LEU A 17 27.94 3.34 -28.72
CA LEU A 17 26.95 2.68 -27.88
C LEU A 17 25.91 3.73 -27.46
N VAL A 18 24.77 3.75 -28.17
CA VAL A 18 23.57 4.45 -27.72
C VAL A 18 23.11 3.74 -26.43
N ARG A 19 23.47 4.31 -25.30
CA ARG A 19 22.87 3.95 -24.02
C ARG A 19 21.42 4.37 -24.13
N ALA A 20 20.51 3.42 -24.28
CA ALA A 20 19.09 3.67 -24.08
C ALA A 20 18.94 4.12 -22.62
N ASP A 21 18.69 5.42 -22.43
CA ASP A 21 18.21 5.94 -21.15
C ASP A 21 16.89 5.21 -20.88
N THR A 22 16.91 4.22 -19.98
CA THR A 22 15.70 3.60 -19.46
C THR A 22 15.04 4.65 -18.57
N ALA A 23 14.27 5.54 -19.22
CA ALA A 23 13.44 6.48 -18.50
C ALA A 23 12.58 5.68 -17.52
N THR A 24 12.85 5.83 -16.24
CA THR A 24 12.07 5.15 -15.20
C THR A 24 10.63 5.64 -15.31
N VAL A 25 9.69 4.71 -15.52
CA VAL A 25 8.25 5.02 -15.58
C VAL A 25 7.88 5.81 -14.31
N PRO A 26 7.34 7.04 -14.43
CA PRO A 26 7.02 7.82 -13.24
C PRO A 26 5.85 7.19 -12.49
N CYS A 27 5.95 7.14 -11.15
CA CYS A 27 4.83 6.75 -10.30
C CYS A 27 3.77 7.84 -10.30
N ARG A 28 2.66 7.61 -10.97
CA ARG A 28 1.48 8.49 -10.95
C ARG A 28 0.30 7.73 -10.36
N VAL A 29 -0.39 8.36 -9.42
CA VAL A 29 -1.61 7.84 -8.82
C VAL A 29 -2.61 8.99 -8.73
N LYS A 30 -3.84 8.74 -9.15
CA LYS A 30 -4.91 9.72 -9.03
C LYS A 30 -5.24 9.96 -7.56
N ALA A 31 -5.30 11.21 -7.15
CA ALA A 31 -5.50 11.60 -5.75
C ALA A 31 -6.81 11.00 -5.17
N GLU A 32 -7.87 10.92 -5.98
CA GLU A 32 -9.15 10.35 -5.58
C GLU A 32 -9.09 8.84 -5.23
N LEU A 33 -8.13 8.08 -5.81
CA LEU A 33 -7.97 6.66 -5.53
C LEU A 33 -7.22 6.37 -4.22
N VAL A 34 -6.49 7.36 -3.70
CA VAL A 34 -5.66 7.18 -2.50
C VAL A 34 -6.16 8.02 -1.33
N ARG A 35 -7.14 8.91 -1.56
CA ARG A 35 -7.71 9.72 -0.49
C ARG A 35 -8.46 8.86 0.51
N LEU A 36 -8.05 8.94 1.78
CA LEU A 36 -8.75 8.30 2.88
C LEU A 36 -10.07 9.05 3.17
N ALA A 37 -11.15 8.30 3.41
CA ALA A 37 -12.48 8.87 3.65
C ALA A 37 -12.54 9.57 5.01
N HIS A 38 -11.87 8.99 6.01
CA HIS A 38 -11.90 9.44 7.39
C HIS A 38 -10.56 10.06 7.82
N PRO A 39 -10.55 10.95 8.82
CA PRO A 39 -9.32 11.37 9.46
C PRO A 39 -8.71 10.20 10.25
N LEU A 40 -7.40 10.29 10.51
CA LEU A 40 -6.67 9.37 11.37
C LEU A 40 -6.39 10.09 12.71
N PRO A 41 -7.36 10.16 13.62
CA PRO A 41 -7.30 11.05 14.80
C PRO A 41 -6.20 10.67 15.78
N ARG A 42 -5.92 9.38 15.93
CA ARG A 42 -4.82 8.90 16.79
C ARG A 42 -3.47 9.32 16.24
N VAL A 43 -3.26 9.11 14.93
CA VAL A 43 -2.03 9.53 14.25
C VAL A 43 -1.87 11.05 14.31
N ALA A 44 -2.92 11.81 13.98
CA ALA A 44 -2.90 13.25 14.02
C ALA A 44 -2.56 13.80 15.41
N HIS A 45 -3.15 13.23 16.46
CA HIS A 45 -2.86 13.60 17.86
C HIS A 45 -1.38 13.34 18.22
N LYS A 46 -0.85 12.17 17.87
CA LYS A 46 0.55 11.82 18.12
C LYS A 46 1.54 12.77 17.43
N LEU A 47 1.26 13.09 16.17
CA LEU A 47 2.09 14.01 15.39
C LEU A 47 2.03 15.44 15.96
N ALA A 48 0.84 15.93 16.30
CA ALA A 48 0.67 17.25 16.90
C ALA A 48 1.36 17.40 18.26
N ALA A 49 1.35 16.31 19.06
CA ALA A 49 1.99 16.28 20.37
C ALA A 49 3.51 16.02 20.31
N GLY A 50 4.10 15.85 19.14
CA GLY A 50 5.53 15.50 19.00
C GLY A 50 5.89 14.13 19.57
N GLN A 51 4.92 13.21 19.73
CA GLN A 51 5.11 11.91 20.36
C GLN A 51 5.53 10.85 19.33
N PRO A 52 6.29 9.81 19.72
CA PRO A 52 6.61 8.70 18.83
C PRO A 52 5.36 8.07 18.23
N LEU A 53 5.43 7.73 16.96
CA LEU A 53 4.36 7.08 16.19
C LEU A 53 4.74 5.64 15.88
N THR A 54 3.88 4.70 16.24
CA THR A 54 4.04 3.27 15.93
C THR A 54 2.97 2.83 14.92
N ILE A 55 3.40 2.36 13.76
CA ILE A 55 2.55 1.80 12.71
C ILE A 55 2.84 0.30 12.60
N VAL A 56 1.82 -0.54 12.63
CA VAL A 56 1.96 -1.97 12.39
C VAL A 56 1.34 -2.31 11.04
N ALA A 57 2.13 -2.88 10.15
CA ALA A 57 1.67 -3.42 8.87
C ALA A 57 1.52 -4.93 8.99
N ILE A 58 0.27 -5.42 9.06
CA ILE A 58 -0.06 -6.84 9.06
C ILE A 58 -0.65 -7.24 7.71
N GLY A 59 -0.32 -8.44 7.26
CA GLY A 59 -0.78 -8.95 5.97
C GLY A 59 -0.06 -10.22 5.56
N SER A 60 -0.21 -10.56 4.29
CA SER A 60 0.42 -11.74 3.69
C SER A 60 1.77 -11.41 3.02
N SER A 61 2.12 -12.13 1.96
CA SER A 61 3.37 -11.99 1.22
C SER A 61 3.60 -10.58 0.65
N SER A 62 2.54 -9.86 0.25
CA SER A 62 2.67 -8.48 -0.21
C SER A 62 3.13 -7.53 0.90
N THR A 63 2.78 -7.82 2.15
CA THR A 63 3.26 -7.06 3.32
C THR A 63 4.64 -7.52 3.74
N ALA A 64 4.89 -8.83 3.74
CA ALA A 64 6.23 -9.40 4.01
C ALA A 64 7.28 -8.83 3.04
N GLY A 65 6.90 -8.61 1.77
CA GLY A 65 7.78 -8.04 0.75
C GLY A 65 8.19 -9.03 -0.34
N ALA A 66 7.40 -10.09 -0.56
CA ALA A 66 7.66 -11.00 -1.68
C ALA A 66 7.64 -10.24 -3.01
N GLY A 67 8.64 -10.50 -3.86
CA GLY A 67 8.86 -9.79 -5.12
C GLY A 67 9.73 -8.54 -5.01
N ALA A 68 10.01 -8.04 -3.81
CA ALA A 68 11.03 -7.02 -3.61
C ALA A 68 12.43 -7.64 -3.76
N SER A 69 13.36 -6.91 -4.39
CA SER A 69 14.73 -7.39 -4.59
C SER A 69 15.56 -7.44 -3.30
N LYS A 70 15.14 -6.70 -2.26
CA LYS A 70 15.73 -6.65 -0.92
C LYS A 70 14.66 -6.38 0.13
N PRO A 71 14.84 -6.83 1.38
CA PRO A 71 13.88 -6.59 2.47
C PRO A 71 13.55 -5.11 2.69
N GLU A 72 14.54 -4.22 2.52
CA GLU A 72 14.37 -2.78 2.71
C GLU A 72 13.46 -2.13 1.65
N LEU A 73 13.23 -2.81 0.53
CA LEU A 73 12.45 -2.32 -0.60
C LEU A 73 10.97 -2.73 -0.57
N ASN A 74 10.53 -3.45 0.47
CA ASN A 74 9.11 -3.70 0.70
C ASN A 74 8.37 -2.40 1.08
N TYR A 75 7.03 -2.38 0.93
CA TYR A 75 6.28 -1.15 1.18
C TYR A 75 6.33 -0.66 2.64
N PRO A 76 6.34 -1.50 3.70
CA PRO A 76 6.41 -0.99 5.06
C PRO A 76 7.70 -0.22 5.36
N ASN A 77 8.85 -0.73 4.90
CA ASN A 77 10.13 -0.04 5.08
C ASN A 77 10.20 1.26 4.27
N ARG A 78 9.71 1.25 3.03
CA ARG A 78 9.64 2.46 2.19
C ARG A 78 8.66 3.48 2.77
N LEU A 79 7.51 3.05 3.29
CA LEU A 79 6.54 3.92 3.95
C LEU A 79 7.17 4.65 5.15
N ARG A 80 7.97 3.93 5.96
CA ARG A 80 8.70 4.57 7.05
C ARG A 80 9.59 5.70 6.55
N ALA A 81 10.31 5.50 5.45
CA ALA A 81 11.19 6.51 4.87
C ALA A 81 10.39 7.72 4.33
N GLU A 82 9.28 7.50 3.62
CA GLU A 82 8.42 8.56 3.09
C GLU A 82 7.76 9.39 4.21
N LEU A 83 7.27 8.73 5.26
CA LEU A 83 6.69 9.42 6.41
C LEU A 83 7.76 10.19 7.22
N ALA A 84 8.97 9.62 7.38
CA ALA A 84 10.07 10.33 8.03
C ALA A 84 10.51 11.57 7.23
N ALA A 85 10.45 11.53 5.91
CA ALA A 85 10.70 12.70 5.05
C ALA A 85 9.60 13.77 5.20
N SER A 86 8.33 13.35 5.35
CA SER A 86 7.19 14.26 5.55
C SER A 86 7.15 14.87 6.96
N PHE A 87 7.64 14.13 7.97
CA PHE A 87 7.65 14.53 9.38
C PHE A 87 9.05 14.39 9.99
N PRO A 88 10.04 15.21 9.58
CA PRO A 88 11.47 14.97 9.90
C PRO A 88 11.81 15.09 11.40
N ARG A 89 10.93 15.70 12.21
CA ARG A 89 11.12 15.83 13.66
C ARG A 89 10.43 14.72 14.46
N GLN A 90 9.73 13.80 13.79
CA GLN A 90 8.96 12.74 14.44
C GLN A 90 9.73 11.42 14.44
N LYS A 91 9.68 10.72 15.57
CA LYS A 91 10.14 9.32 15.62
C LYS A 91 9.04 8.41 15.11
N ILE A 92 9.19 7.91 13.88
CA ILE A 92 8.21 7.02 13.24
C ILE A 92 8.80 5.62 13.11
N THR A 93 8.08 4.64 13.65
CA THR A 93 8.38 3.22 13.52
C THR A 93 7.30 2.55 12.70
N VAL A 94 7.69 1.79 11.66
CA VAL A 94 6.78 0.92 10.92
C VAL A 94 7.25 -0.52 11.10
N ILE A 95 6.41 -1.33 11.75
CA ILE A 95 6.69 -2.72 12.08
C ILE A 95 6.03 -3.61 11.04
N ASN A 96 6.84 -4.37 10.30
CA ASN A 96 6.35 -5.33 9.32
C ASN A 96 5.97 -6.64 10.02
N ARG A 97 4.69 -7.00 9.96
CA ARG A 97 4.10 -8.25 10.46
C ARG A 97 3.45 -9.05 9.31
N GLY A 98 4.01 -8.95 8.10
CA GLY A 98 3.60 -9.77 6.96
C GLY A 98 4.10 -11.21 7.09
N VAL A 99 3.26 -12.19 6.79
CA VAL A 99 3.63 -13.61 6.71
C VAL A 99 3.09 -14.21 5.40
N ASN A 100 3.97 -14.85 4.65
CA ASN A 100 3.63 -15.38 3.33
C ASN A 100 2.48 -16.39 3.41
N GLY A 101 1.54 -16.28 2.49
CA GLY A 101 0.45 -17.24 2.34
C GLY A 101 -0.70 -17.09 3.33
N GLU A 102 -0.64 -16.17 4.29
CA GLU A 102 -1.72 -16.00 5.28
C GLU A 102 -3.02 -15.48 4.66
N GLU A 103 -4.12 -15.96 5.20
CA GLU A 103 -5.47 -15.47 5.04
C GLU A 103 -5.95 -14.72 6.29
N ILE A 104 -7.16 -14.17 6.25
CA ILE A 104 -7.74 -13.39 7.35
C ILE A 104 -7.71 -14.17 8.66
N GLY A 105 -8.14 -15.46 8.63
CA GLY A 105 -8.17 -16.30 9.82
C GLY A 105 -6.78 -16.59 10.41
N ASP A 106 -5.75 -16.72 9.56
CA ASP A 106 -4.37 -16.91 10.02
C ASP A 106 -3.87 -15.65 10.77
N MET A 107 -4.12 -14.49 10.18
CA MET A 107 -3.77 -13.20 10.78
C MET A 107 -4.47 -13.02 12.14
N LEU A 108 -5.78 -13.35 12.23
CA LEU A 108 -6.55 -13.23 13.48
C LEU A 108 -6.01 -14.08 14.61
N ARG A 109 -5.48 -15.28 14.33
CA ARG A 109 -4.88 -16.16 15.35
C ARG A 109 -3.68 -15.56 16.05
N ARG A 110 -2.92 -14.71 15.35
CA ARG A 110 -1.73 -14.04 15.90
C ARG A 110 -1.93 -12.54 16.14
N PHE A 111 -3.16 -12.04 16.03
CA PHE A 111 -3.42 -10.60 16.05
C PHE A 111 -2.97 -9.95 17.36
N ASP A 112 -3.24 -10.59 18.49
CA ASP A 112 -2.88 -10.02 19.80
C ASP A 112 -1.36 -9.92 19.98
N SER A 113 -0.61 -10.98 19.63
CA SER A 113 0.85 -11.01 19.75
C SER A 113 1.58 -10.22 18.68
N ALA A 114 1.03 -10.17 17.44
CA ALA A 114 1.70 -9.54 16.31
C ALA A 114 1.31 -8.06 16.11
N VAL A 115 0.15 -7.64 16.60
CA VAL A 115 -0.39 -6.29 16.38
C VAL A 115 -0.62 -5.58 17.70
N ILE A 116 -1.49 -6.12 18.57
CA ILE A 116 -1.95 -5.40 19.76
C ILE A 116 -0.81 -5.22 20.78
N ALA A 117 0.04 -6.24 20.94
CA ALA A 117 1.22 -6.17 21.84
C ALA A 117 2.21 -5.06 21.46
N GLU A 118 2.25 -4.64 20.19
CA GLU A 118 3.08 -3.54 19.70
C GLU A 118 2.54 -2.15 20.07
N LYS A 119 1.33 -2.07 20.64
CA LYS A 119 0.65 -0.82 21.03
C LYS A 119 0.61 0.17 19.85
N PRO A 120 0.06 -0.23 18.70
CA PRO A 120 0.06 0.60 17.50
C PRO A 120 -0.76 1.87 17.68
N ASP A 121 -0.36 2.94 16.98
CA ASP A 121 -1.17 4.12 16.76
C ASP A 121 -1.94 4.03 15.43
N LEU A 122 -1.40 3.25 14.47
CA LEU A 122 -2.05 2.94 13.19
C LEU A 122 -1.79 1.48 12.82
N VAL A 123 -2.82 0.79 12.36
CA VAL A 123 -2.70 -0.54 11.76
C VAL A 123 -2.99 -0.47 10.27
N LEU A 124 -2.06 -0.94 9.45
CA LEU A 124 -2.25 -1.18 8.02
C LEU A 124 -2.52 -2.67 7.84
N TRP A 125 -3.75 -3.02 7.46
CA TRP A 125 -4.14 -4.43 7.36
C TRP A 125 -4.41 -4.83 5.92
N GLN A 126 -3.44 -5.53 5.30
CA GLN A 126 -3.57 -6.08 3.94
C GLN A 126 -4.20 -7.46 3.99
N LEU A 127 -5.26 -7.68 3.19
CA LEU A 127 -6.04 -8.91 3.24
C LEU A 127 -6.69 -9.28 1.90
N GLY A 128 -7.23 -10.50 1.83
CA GLY A 128 -8.09 -10.99 0.75
C GLY A 128 -7.40 -11.78 -0.37
N THR A 129 -6.15 -11.49 -0.72
CA THR A 129 -5.46 -12.07 -1.87
C THR A 129 -5.43 -13.61 -1.85
N ASN A 130 -4.98 -14.22 -0.75
CA ASN A 130 -4.80 -15.67 -0.69
C ASN A 130 -6.13 -16.44 -0.67
N SER A 131 -7.18 -15.84 -0.12
CA SER A 131 -8.52 -16.42 -0.20
C SER A 131 -9.04 -16.51 -1.63
N VAL A 132 -8.75 -15.45 -2.43
CA VAL A 132 -9.07 -15.46 -3.87
C VAL A 132 -8.25 -16.52 -4.61
N LEU A 133 -6.94 -16.57 -4.37
CA LEU A 133 -6.04 -17.52 -5.06
C LEU A 133 -6.38 -18.98 -4.80
N ARG A 134 -6.88 -19.30 -3.60
CA ARG A 134 -7.24 -20.66 -3.18
C ARG A 134 -8.69 -21.04 -3.46
N ASP A 135 -9.44 -20.13 -4.08
CA ASP A 135 -10.89 -20.33 -4.36
C ASP A 135 -11.70 -20.66 -3.10
N HIS A 136 -11.29 -20.11 -1.94
CA HIS A 136 -11.98 -20.35 -0.69
C HIS A 136 -13.30 -19.59 -0.61
N PRO A 137 -14.37 -20.17 -0.06
CA PRO A 137 -15.64 -19.47 0.14
C PRO A 137 -15.48 -18.16 0.92
N PHE A 138 -16.34 -17.19 0.62
CA PHE A 138 -16.30 -15.88 1.28
C PHE A 138 -17.25 -15.78 2.48
N ASP A 139 -18.00 -16.85 2.76
CA ASP A 139 -18.92 -16.91 3.88
C ASP A 139 -18.19 -16.67 5.20
N GLY A 140 -18.73 -15.80 6.04
CA GLY A 140 -18.13 -15.42 7.31
C GLY A 140 -16.92 -14.46 7.23
N ARG A 141 -16.32 -14.21 6.06
CA ARG A 141 -15.10 -13.38 5.97
C ARG A 141 -15.35 -11.93 6.36
N GLY A 142 -16.53 -11.38 6.05
CA GLY A 142 -16.91 -10.05 6.54
C GLY A 142 -16.96 -9.99 8.07
N ALA A 143 -17.44 -11.05 8.73
CA ALA A 143 -17.43 -11.17 10.19
C ALA A 143 -15.99 -11.22 10.73
N SER A 144 -15.12 -12.00 10.09
CA SER A 144 -13.70 -12.08 10.47
C SER A 144 -12.98 -10.74 10.31
N ILE A 145 -13.29 -9.97 9.26
CA ILE A 145 -12.73 -8.61 9.11
C ILE A 145 -13.22 -7.73 10.27
N ARG A 146 -14.54 -7.74 10.58
CA ARG A 146 -15.09 -6.97 11.70
C ARG A 146 -14.45 -7.34 13.04
N GLU A 147 -14.25 -8.64 13.29
CA GLU A 147 -13.56 -9.09 14.50
C GLU A 147 -12.19 -8.45 14.66
N GLY A 148 -11.37 -8.43 13.59
CA GLY A 148 -10.05 -7.78 13.62
C GLY A 148 -10.15 -6.27 13.80
N LEU A 149 -11.09 -5.61 13.12
CA LEU A 149 -11.34 -4.18 13.29
C LEU A 149 -11.74 -3.82 14.72
N ASP A 150 -12.58 -4.63 15.36
CA ASP A 150 -12.97 -4.43 16.75
C ASP A 150 -11.77 -4.55 17.72
N ARG A 151 -10.86 -5.49 17.46
CA ARG A 151 -9.62 -5.60 18.26
C ARG A 151 -8.75 -4.36 18.11
N ILE A 152 -8.58 -3.83 16.90
CA ILE A 152 -7.80 -2.60 16.63
C ILE A 152 -8.45 -1.40 17.31
N LYS A 153 -9.76 -1.21 17.13
CA LYS A 153 -10.52 -0.09 17.73
C LYS A 153 -10.43 -0.13 19.27
N ARG A 154 -10.58 -1.30 19.88
CA ARG A 154 -10.43 -1.45 21.35
C ARG A 154 -9.02 -1.12 21.85
N ALA A 155 -8.00 -1.34 21.02
CA ALA A 155 -6.63 -0.93 21.33
C ALA A 155 -6.39 0.58 21.15
N GLY A 156 -7.38 1.34 20.66
CA GLY A 156 -7.31 2.78 20.44
C GLY A 156 -6.45 3.20 19.26
N ALA A 157 -6.23 2.30 18.30
CA ALA A 157 -5.45 2.57 17.09
C ALA A 157 -6.37 2.96 15.92
N ASP A 158 -5.86 3.83 15.03
CA ASP A 158 -6.45 4.03 13.72
C ASP A 158 -6.21 2.79 12.83
N VAL A 159 -7.01 2.60 11.79
CA VAL A 159 -6.87 1.47 10.87
C VAL A 159 -7.11 1.88 9.42
N VAL A 160 -6.26 1.37 8.53
CA VAL A 160 -6.45 1.42 7.09
C VAL A 160 -6.37 -0.01 6.55
N LEU A 161 -7.45 -0.47 5.91
CA LEU A 161 -7.45 -1.72 5.17
C LEU A 161 -6.73 -1.53 3.83
N ILE A 162 -6.09 -2.59 3.34
CA ILE A 162 -5.47 -2.62 2.01
C ILE A 162 -6.01 -3.86 1.29
N ASP A 163 -6.72 -3.65 0.19
CA ASP A 163 -7.33 -4.71 -0.61
C ASP A 163 -6.31 -5.49 -1.46
N PRO A 164 -6.72 -6.57 -2.20
CA PRO A 164 -5.82 -7.34 -3.05
C PRO A 164 -5.10 -6.49 -4.11
N GLN A 165 -3.95 -6.98 -4.60
CA GLN A 165 -3.27 -6.40 -5.75
C GLN A 165 -3.98 -6.75 -7.07
N PHE A 166 -3.96 -5.83 -8.04
CA PHE A 166 -4.35 -6.10 -9.42
C PHE A 166 -3.16 -6.71 -10.18
N ALA A 167 -3.07 -8.04 -10.14
CA ALA A 167 -1.97 -8.79 -10.75
C ALA A 167 -2.52 -9.97 -11.56
N PRO A 168 -1.82 -10.46 -12.61
CA PRO A 168 -2.32 -11.49 -13.52
C PRO A 168 -2.94 -12.70 -12.82
N LYS A 169 -2.28 -13.27 -11.82
CA LYS A 169 -2.81 -14.42 -11.08
C LYS A 169 -4.05 -14.11 -10.23
N VAL A 170 -4.21 -12.87 -9.78
CA VAL A 170 -5.39 -12.45 -9.00
C VAL A 170 -6.57 -12.20 -9.93
N ILE A 171 -6.38 -11.41 -10.99
CA ILE A 171 -7.46 -11.07 -11.93
C ILE A 171 -7.95 -12.26 -12.76
N ALA A 172 -7.13 -13.31 -12.88
CA ALA A 172 -7.55 -14.57 -13.50
C ALA A 172 -8.60 -15.34 -12.66
N LYS A 173 -8.80 -14.96 -11.40
CA LYS A 173 -9.77 -15.60 -10.51
C LYS A 173 -11.14 -14.89 -10.61
N PRO A 174 -12.24 -15.62 -10.84
CA PRO A 174 -13.58 -15.04 -11.05
C PRO A 174 -14.08 -14.25 -9.84
N ASP A 175 -13.61 -14.59 -8.65
CA ASP A 175 -14.03 -13.99 -7.39
C ASP A 175 -13.13 -12.82 -6.91
N ALA A 176 -12.14 -12.41 -7.71
CA ALA A 176 -11.22 -11.32 -7.32
C ALA A 176 -11.97 -10.02 -6.98
N GLU A 177 -12.82 -9.55 -7.87
CA GLU A 177 -13.60 -8.32 -7.64
C GLU A 177 -14.65 -8.48 -6.54
N LYS A 178 -15.19 -9.69 -6.33
CA LYS A 178 -16.13 -9.97 -5.22
C LYS A 178 -15.42 -9.77 -3.87
N MET A 179 -14.16 -10.20 -3.75
CA MET A 179 -13.36 -9.98 -2.55
C MET A 179 -13.07 -8.48 -2.34
N VAL A 180 -12.69 -7.75 -3.38
CA VAL A 180 -12.47 -6.30 -3.33
C VAL A 180 -13.74 -5.58 -2.84
N ARG A 181 -14.91 -5.93 -3.43
CA ARG A 181 -16.20 -5.38 -2.98
C ARG A 181 -16.53 -5.73 -1.53
N LEU A 182 -16.29 -6.98 -1.10
CA LEU A 182 -16.53 -7.40 0.28
C LEU A 182 -15.73 -6.56 1.28
N ILE A 183 -14.44 -6.35 1.00
CA ILE A 183 -13.57 -5.52 1.84
C ILE A 183 -14.07 -4.07 1.87
N GLY A 184 -14.40 -3.51 0.69
CA GLY A 184 -14.90 -2.13 0.58
C GLY A 184 -16.22 -1.91 1.32
N VAL A 185 -17.19 -2.83 1.16
CA VAL A 185 -18.48 -2.75 1.88
C VAL A 185 -18.27 -2.87 3.39
N THR A 186 -17.37 -3.78 3.82
CA THR A 186 -17.07 -3.93 5.25
C THR A 186 -16.38 -2.69 5.81
N ALA A 187 -15.38 -2.14 5.10
CA ALA A 187 -14.72 -0.89 5.52
C ALA A 187 -15.72 0.26 5.71
N LYS A 188 -16.60 0.44 4.71
CA LYS A 188 -17.66 1.48 4.78
C LYS A 188 -18.62 1.26 5.93
N ALA A 189 -19.09 0.03 6.15
CA ALA A 189 -20.01 -0.30 7.23
C ALA A 189 -19.40 -0.07 8.63
N GLU A 190 -18.09 -0.27 8.73
CA GLU A 190 -17.33 -0.12 9.97
C GLU A 190 -16.74 1.28 10.18
N ASN A 191 -16.97 2.22 9.25
CA ASN A 191 -16.38 3.57 9.24
C ASN A 191 -14.86 3.54 9.39
N VAL A 192 -14.20 2.70 8.58
CA VAL A 192 -12.74 2.61 8.51
C VAL A 192 -12.27 2.85 7.08
N ASP A 193 -11.03 3.26 6.96
CA ASP A 193 -10.44 3.58 5.67
C ASP A 193 -10.01 2.33 4.89
N LEU A 194 -10.13 2.44 3.58
CA LEU A 194 -9.62 1.47 2.62
C LEU A 194 -8.64 2.17 1.66
N PHE A 195 -7.40 1.73 1.64
CA PHE A 195 -6.48 2.05 0.57
C PHE A 195 -6.75 1.08 -0.60
N GLN A 196 -7.31 1.62 -1.68
CA GLN A 196 -7.81 0.88 -2.83
C GLN A 196 -6.65 0.45 -3.76
N ARG A 197 -5.77 -0.45 -3.27
CA ARG A 197 -4.61 -0.91 -4.02
C ARG A 197 -4.99 -1.56 -5.35
N TYR A 198 -6.09 -2.33 -5.38
CA TYR A 198 -6.60 -2.96 -6.59
C TYR A 198 -6.88 -1.91 -7.67
N GLU A 199 -7.59 -0.86 -7.33
CA GLU A 199 -7.94 0.22 -8.26
C GLU A 199 -6.71 1.04 -8.68
N VAL A 200 -5.80 1.32 -7.76
CA VAL A 200 -4.53 2.00 -8.07
C VAL A 200 -3.75 1.21 -9.13
N MET A 201 -3.56 -0.09 -8.93
CA MET A 201 -2.82 -0.94 -9.86
C MET A 201 -3.60 -1.17 -11.18
N ARG A 202 -4.92 -1.25 -11.11
CA ARG A 202 -5.78 -1.30 -12.32
C ARG A 202 -5.64 -0.02 -13.15
N ASN A 203 -5.61 1.14 -12.50
CA ASN A 203 -5.40 2.41 -13.19
C ASN A 203 -4.03 2.45 -13.90
N TRP A 204 -2.96 1.95 -13.30
CA TRP A 204 -1.67 1.82 -13.98
C TRP A 204 -1.78 1.00 -15.26
N ARG A 205 -2.47 -0.13 -15.19
CA ARG A 205 -2.63 -1.02 -16.35
C ARG A 205 -3.55 -0.45 -17.41
N ASP A 206 -4.74 -0.02 -17.01
CA ASP A 206 -5.85 0.25 -17.94
C ASP A 206 -5.87 1.70 -18.43
N ALA A 207 -5.62 2.67 -17.57
CA ALA A 207 -5.61 4.09 -17.91
C ALA A 207 -4.21 4.56 -18.37
N ASP A 208 -3.18 4.25 -17.59
CA ASP A 208 -1.81 4.73 -17.85
C ASP A 208 -1.06 3.82 -18.85
N LYS A 209 -1.67 2.67 -19.25
CA LYS A 209 -1.12 1.69 -20.21
C LYS A 209 0.25 1.12 -19.81
N ILE A 210 0.54 1.08 -18.49
CA ILE A 210 1.78 0.51 -17.97
C ILE A 210 1.70 -1.03 -18.07
N ALA A 211 2.74 -1.66 -18.61
CA ALA A 211 2.82 -3.11 -18.73
C ALA A 211 2.94 -3.77 -17.35
N PHE A 212 2.39 -4.99 -17.18
CA PHE A 212 2.47 -5.71 -15.91
C PHE A 212 3.91 -5.91 -15.43
N GLU A 213 4.82 -6.18 -16.34
CA GLU A 213 6.25 -6.40 -16.06
C GLU A 213 6.92 -5.20 -15.37
N THR A 214 6.34 -4.00 -15.50
CA THR A 214 6.82 -2.80 -14.82
C THR A 214 6.49 -2.81 -13.34
N PHE A 215 5.35 -3.39 -12.93
CA PHE A 215 4.85 -3.29 -11.56
C PHE A 215 4.50 -4.63 -10.90
N VAL A 216 4.59 -5.74 -11.63
CA VAL A 216 4.42 -7.11 -11.13
C VAL A 216 5.70 -7.90 -11.39
N SER A 217 6.15 -8.67 -10.42
CA SER A 217 7.31 -9.53 -10.56
C SER A 217 7.04 -10.69 -11.54
N ALA A 218 8.10 -11.37 -11.98
CA ALA A 218 8.01 -12.44 -12.99
C ALA A 218 7.08 -13.61 -12.59
N ASP A 219 6.72 -13.73 -11.31
CA ASP A 219 5.78 -14.74 -10.84
C ASP A 219 4.31 -14.43 -11.19
N GLY A 220 4.03 -13.26 -11.76
CA GLY A 220 2.67 -12.83 -12.14
C GLY A 220 1.72 -12.56 -10.97
N LEU A 221 2.24 -12.42 -9.76
CA LEU A 221 1.46 -12.23 -8.53
C LEU A 221 1.97 -11.06 -7.69
N HIS A 222 3.24 -11.09 -7.28
CA HIS A 222 3.76 -10.13 -6.32
C HIS A 222 4.17 -8.82 -6.99
N MET A 223 4.07 -7.76 -6.24
CA MET A 223 4.63 -6.46 -6.62
C MET A 223 6.16 -6.54 -6.67
N ASN A 224 6.79 -5.68 -7.48
CA ASN A 224 8.24 -5.52 -7.56
C ASN A 224 8.69 -4.21 -6.88
N ASP A 225 9.97 -3.87 -6.98
CA ASP A 225 10.53 -2.66 -6.35
C ASP A 225 9.86 -1.37 -6.80
N TRP A 226 9.49 -1.27 -8.10
CA TRP A 226 8.81 -0.09 -8.62
C TRP A 226 7.44 0.10 -7.96
N SER A 227 6.61 -0.94 -7.97
CA SER A 227 5.26 -0.86 -7.41
C SER A 227 5.24 -0.76 -5.89
N TYR A 228 6.17 -1.40 -5.19
CA TYR A 228 6.34 -1.19 -3.75
C TYR A 228 6.73 0.26 -3.40
N SER A 229 7.58 0.89 -4.23
CA SER A 229 7.93 2.30 -4.08
C SER A 229 6.71 3.20 -4.32
N CYS A 230 5.99 2.94 -5.40
CA CYS A 230 4.81 3.72 -5.76
C CYS A 230 3.69 3.59 -4.70
N LEU A 231 3.44 2.36 -4.24
CA LEU A 231 2.47 2.08 -3.18
C LEU A 231 2.83 2.84 -1.88
N ALA A 232 4.10 2.77 -1.46
CA ALA A 232 4.56 3.42 -0.23
C ALA A 232 4.41 4.96 -0.30
N LYS A 233 4.78 5.57 -1.43
CA LYS A 233 4.60 7.01 -1.67
C LYS A 233 3.12 7.41 -1.63
N SER A 234 2.27 6.64 -2.30
CA SER A 234 0.83 6.91 -2.35
C SER A 234 0.17 6.76 -0.99
N LEU A 235 0.54 5.73 -0.23
CA LEU A 235 0.03 5.49 1.12
C LEU A 235 0.54 6.56 2.10
N ALA A 236 1.80 6.99 1.98
CA ALA A 236 2.32 8.10 2.77
C ALA A 236 1.57 9.40 2.47
N ALA A 237 1.35 9.73 1.19
CA ALA A 237 0.58 10.91 0.79
C ALA A 237 -0.86 10.87 1.33
N ALA A 238 -1.51 9.70 1.29
CA ALA A 238 -2.84 9.48 1.84
C ALA A 238 -2.89 9.72 3.36
N ILE A 239 -1.92 9.18 4.10
CA ILE A 239 -1.81 9.39 5.55
C ILE A 239 -1.54 10.86 5.87
N VAL A 240 -0.58 11.48 5.17
CA VAL A 240 -0.25 12.91 5.37
C VAL A 240 -1.48 13.79 5.13
N GLU A 241 -2.21 13.57 4.02
CA GLU A 241 -3.43 14.32 3.72
C GLU A 241 -4.49 14.12 4.81
N ALA A 242 -4.74 12.88 5.24
CA ALA A 242 -5.76 12.59 6.26
C ALA A 242 -5.47 13.25 7.61
N VAL A 243 -4.19 13.32 8.03
CA VAL A 243 -3.81 13.93 9.33
C VAL A 243 -3.67 15.45 9.28
N THR A 244 -3.49 16.03 8.09
CA THR A 244 -3.36 17.48 7.89
C THR A 244 -4.66 18.15 7.41
N ARG A 245 -5.65 17.35 7.03
CA ARG A 245 -6.96 17.84 6.59
C ARG A 245 -7.62 18.66 7.70
N PRO A 246 -8.05 19.91 7.43
CA PRO A 246 -8.80 20.69 8.40
C PRO A 246 -10.04 19.91 8.85
N VAL A 247 -10.22 19.76 10.15
CA VAL A 247 -11.49 19.26 10.71
C VAL A 247 -12.48 20.39 10.54
N THR A 248 -13.28 20.37 9.46
CA THR A 248 -14.44 21.24 9.37
C THR A 248 -15.38 20.81 10.50
N SER A 249 -15.61 21.68 11.46
CA SER A 249 -16.64 21.51 12.48
C SER A 249 -17.97 21.41 11.75
N ALA A 250 -18.35 20.20 11.34
CA ALA A 250 -19.72 19.91 10.99
C ALA A 250 -20.53 20.20 12.26
N SER A 251 -21.36 21.20 12.18
CA SER A 251 -22.26 21.74 13.19
C SER A 251 -22.64 20.70 14.23
N ILE A 252 -22.15 20.87 15.45
CA ILE A 252 -22.79 20.30 16.62
C ILE A 252 -24.11 21.04 16.73
N SER A 253 -25.15 20.53 16.09
CA SER A 253 -26.51 20.89 16.39
C SER A 253 -26.78 20.33 17.79
N ILE A 254 -26.48 21.14 18.81
CA ILE A 254 -26.99 20.91 20.15
C ILE A 254 -28.50 21.02 20.02
N PRO A 255 -29.29 19.97 20.27
CA PRO A 255 -30.71 20.11 20.32
C PRO A 255 -30.99 21.11 21.47
N VAL A 256 -31.52 22.28 21.13
CA VAL A 256 -32.07 23.20 22.11
C VAL A 256 -33.27 22.47 22.72
N TYR A 257 -33.09 22.01 23.93
CA TYR A 257 -34.19 21.50 24.75
C TYR A 257 -35.02 22.72 25.13
N ASP A 258 -36.19 22.84 24.48
CA ASP A 258 -37.22 23.82 24.84
C ASP A 258 -37.99 23.28 26.07
N PRO A 259 -37.93 23.93 27.23
CA PRO A 259 -38.54 23.43 28.44
C PRO A 259 -39.97 23.98 28.64
N PHE A 260 -40.84 24.01 27.57
CA PHE A 260 -42.24 24.27 27.76
C PHE A 260 -43.14 23.31 26.99
#